data_4c39ce3de858f0eeae4744cdc7915762
#
_entry.id   4c39ce3de858f0eeae4744cdc7915762
#
_cell.length_a   1.000
_cell.length_b   1.000
_cell.length_c   1.000
_cell.angle_alpha   90.00
_cell.angle_beta   90.00
_cell.angle_gamma   90.00
#
_symmetry.space_group_name_H-M   'P 1'
#
loop_
_entity.id
_entity.type
_entity.pdbx_description
1 polymer ?
#
loop_
_entity_poly.entity_id
_entity_poly.type
_entity_poly.pdbx_seq_one_letter_code
_entity_poly.pdbx_strand_id
1 'polypeptide(L)'
;MMEKIFNNTQVAFSLKSDSELDRAYFLFKLIDNEPLVRIGTAVTNFALKAHLPVEGLIRASVFDHFCGGVSEDDCMPVMEKMFTKGVCSVLDYSVEGKEDEHQFDAAMKKTLKIIEFAKLIDAIPFAVFKPTGFGRLDLYTKVGNKDPLNFEEHQEWDRVVARYEAVCKLAFEKEVALLIDAEESWMQDAADELVTKMMQKYNKEKAQELVNVFVTN
;
A
#
# COMPACT_ATOMS: atom_id res chain seq x y z
N MET A 1 15.43 14.35 32.82
CA MET A 1 15.24 12.96 32.36
C MET A 1 14.15 13.00 31.31
N MET A 2 14.48 12.85 30.01
CA MET A 2 13.42 12.79 28.99
C MET A 2 12.58 11.54 29.26
N GLU A 3 11.31 11.75 29.58
CA GLU A 3 10.33 10.68 29.69
C GLU A 3 10.32 9.93 28.36
N LYS A 4 10.52 8.62 28.40
CA LYS A 4 10.54 7.81 27.15
C LYS A 4 9.11 7.75 26.64
N ILE A 5 8.77 8.60 25.68
CA ILE A 5 7.42 8.77 25.07
C ILE A 5 6.82 7.41 24.64
N PHE A 6 7.67 6.44 24.23
CA PHE A 6 7.22 5.13 23.73
C PHE A 6 7.08 4.06 24.81
N ASN A 7 7.25 4.36 26.10
CA ASN A 7 7.14 3.36 27.17
C ASN A 7 5.74 3.20 27.75
N ASN A 8 4.77 3.99 27.29
CA ASN A 8 3.40 3.93 27.79
C ASN A 8 2.56 2.97 26.96
N THR A 9 2.60 1.69 27.32
CA THR A 9 1.83 0.62 26.64
C THR A 9 0.31 0.80 26.78
N GLN A 10 -0.16 1.41 27.86
CA GLN A 10 -1.58 1.70 28.06
C GLN A 10 -2.11 2.68 27.02
N VAL A 11 -1.32 3.70 26.66
CA VAL A 11 -1.66 4.63 25.59
C VAL A 11 -1.54 3.95 24.23
N ALA A 12 -0.44 3.24 23.98
CA ALA A 12 -0.18 2.56 22.71
C ALA A 12 -1.28 1.55 22.33
N PHE A 13 -1.82 0.84 23.31
CA PHE A 13 -2.87 -0.18 23.10
C PHE A 13 -4.27 0.27 23.50
N SER A 14 -4.50 1.57 23.72
CA SER A 14 -5.77 2.11 24.19
C SER A 14 -6.97 1.83 23.28
N LEU A 15 -6.72 1.48 22.01
CA LEU A 15 -7.75 1.08 21.03
C LEU A 15 -7.95 -0.43 20.93
N LYS A 16 -7.20 -1.23 21.68
CA LYS A 16 -7.31 -2.69 21.67
C LYS A 16 -8.02 -3.19 22.93
N SER A 17 -8.87 -4.17 22.77
CA SER A 17 -9.45 -4.93 23.89
C SER A 17 -8.44 -5.97 24.40
N ASP A 18 -8.64 -6.45 25.62
CA ASP A 18 -7.81 -7.50 26.21
C ASP A 18 -7.79 -8.76 25.32
N SER A 19 -8.93 -9.14 24.74
CA SER A 19 -9.03 -10.28 23.84
C SER A 19 -8.26 -10.08 22.53
N GLU A 20 -8.20 -8.85 21.99
CA GLU A 20 -7.37 -8.52 20.83
C GLU A 20 -5.88 -8.58 21.18
N LEU A 21 -5.51 -8.15 22.40
CA LEU A 21 -4.13 -8.21 22.87
C LEU A 21 -3.68 -9.66 23.13
N ASP A 22 -4.52 -10.49 23.75
CA ASP A 22 -4.25 -11.91 23.97
C ASP A 22 -4.07 -12.66 22.63
N ARG A 23 -4.92 -12.36 21.64
CA ARG A 23 -4.80 -12.91 20.29
C ARG A 23 -3.49 -12.47 19.63
N ALA A 24 -3.15 -11.19 19.72
CA ALA A 24 -1.90 -10.66 19.17
C ALA A 24 -0.69 -11.35 19.82
N TYR A 25 -0.67 -11.46 21.15
CA TYR A 25 0.41 -12.15 21.87
C TYR A 25 0.56 -13.59 21.41
N PHE A 26 -0.55 -14.33 21.27
CA PHE A 26 -0.53 -15.70 20.79
C PHE A 26 -0.01 -15.81 19.35
N LEU A 27 -0.44 -14.92 18.45
CA LEU A 27 0.05 -14.88 17.06
C LEU A 27 1.55 -14.63 16.98
N PHE A 28 2.06 -13.63 17.69
CA PHE A 28 3.49 -13.34 17.71
C PHE A 28 4.32 -14.48 18.31
N LYS A 29 3.80 -15.16 19.33
CA LYS A 29 4.44 -16.34 19.91
C LYS A 29 4.47 -17.52 18.92
N LEU A 30 3.45 -17.66 18.06
CA LEU A 30 3.46 -18.67 16.98
C LEU A 30 4.47 -18.30 15.88
N ILE A 31 4.52 -17.02 15.49
CA ILE A 31 5.44 -16.52 14.44
C ILE A 31 6.91 -16.67 14.88
N ASP A 32 7.21 -16.56 16.14
CA ASP A 32 8.55 -16.79 16.69
C ASP A 32 9.04 -18.25 16.52
N ASN A 33 8.15 -19.16 16.18
CA ASN A 33 8.46 -20.58 15.96
C ASN A 33 8.49 -20.90 14.45
N GLU A 34 9.64 -20.75 13.80
CA GLU A 34 9.79 -20.97 12.35
C GLU A 34 9.23 -22.34 11.87
N PRO A 35 9.45 -23.49 12.51
CA PRO A 35 8.85 -24.76 12.11
C PRO A 35 7.32 -24.72 12.07
N LEU A 36 6.67 -24.08 13.06
CA LEU A 36 5.21 -23.96 13.09
C LEU A 36 4.70 -23.05 11.97
N VAL A 37 5.39 -21.96 11.69
CA VAL A 37 5.06 -21.08 10.55
C VAL A 37 5.12 -21.83 9.24
N ARG A 38 6.19 -22.59 8.99
CA ARG A 38 6.34 -23.40 7.77
C ARG A 38 5.23 -24.43 7.60
N ILE A 39 4.89 -25.15 8.67
CA ILE A 39 3.79 -26.13 8.64
C ILE A 39 2.45 -25.41 8.42
N GLY A 40 2.18 -24.34 9.16
CA GLY A 40 0.96 -23.56 9.05
C GLY A 40 0.75 -23.02 7.63
N THR A 41 1.80 -22.43 7.04
CA THR A 41 1.77 -21.94 5.65
C THR A 41 1.51 -23.06 4.65
N ALA A 42 2.16 -24.21 4.80
CA ALA A 42 1.94 -25.36 3.91
C ALA A 42 0.51 -25.90 3.99
N VAL A 43 -0.03 -26.02 5.21
CA VAL A 43 -1.42 -26.47 5.44
C VAL A 43 -2.42 -25.48 4.87
N THR A 44 -2.20 -24.17 5.10
CA THR A 44 -3.07 -23.11 4.57
C THR A 44 -3.07 -23.11 3.04
N ASN A 45 -1.90 -23.17 2.42
CA ASN A 45 -1.78 -23.22 0.96
C ASN A 45 -2.45 -24.46 0.37
N PHE A 46 -2.33 -25.63 1.04
CA PHE A 46 -3.02 -26.83 0.62
C PHE A 46 -4.54 -26.68 0.73
N ALA A 47 -5.03 -26.15 1.85
CA ALA A 47 -6.45 -25.94 2.08
C ALA A 47 -7.07 -24.99 1.05
N LEU A 48 -6.39 -23.88 0.72
CA LEU A 48 -6.82 -22.94 -0.31
C LEU A 48 -6.83 -23.58 -1.71
N LYS A 49 -5.78 -24.34 -2.07
CA LYS A 49 -5.73 -25.08 -3.34
C LYS A 49 -6.82 -26.16 -3.44
N ALA A 50 -7.18 -26.78 -2.32
CA ALA A 50 -8.25 -27.78 -2.25
C ALA A 50 -9.66 -27.14 -2.13
N HIS A 51 -9.76 -25.78 -2.22
CA HIS A 51 -11.01 -25.02 -2.08
C HIS A 51 -11.77 -25.33 -0.77
N LEU A 52 -11.05 -25.62 0.30
CA LEU A 52 -11.67 -25.81 1.63
C LEU A 52 -12.14 -24.45 2.19
N PRO A 53 -13.25 -24.39 2.94
CA PRO A 53 -13.81 -23.15 3.48
C PRO A 53 -13.02 -22.64 4.69
N VAL A 54 -11.74 -22.30 4.49
CA VAL A 54 -10.81 -21.86 5.54
C VAL A 54 -10.67 -20.33 5.63
N GLU A 55 -11.28 -19.58 4.71
CA GLU A 55 -11.15 -18.11 4.63
C GLU A 55 -11.58 -17.42 5.93
N GLY A 56 -12.71 -17.85 6.52
CA GLY A 56 -13.19 -17.30 7.78
C GLY A 56 -12.22 -17.52 8.95
N LEU A 57 -11.56 -18.67 8.98
CA LEU A 57 -10.55 -18.99 10.00
C LEU A 57 -9.28 -18.14 9.81
N ILE A 58 -8.82 -18.00 8.58
CA ILE A 58 -7.66 -17.16 8.23
C ILE A 58 -7.96 -15.70 8.60
N ARG A 59 -9.16 -15.22 8.24
CA ARG A 59 -9.58 -13.86 8.56
C ARG A 59 -9.56 -13.61 10.07
N ALA A 60 -10.25 -14.42 10.85
CA ALA A 60 -10.37 -14.26 12.30
C ALA A 60 -9.04 -14.46 13.06
N SER A 61 -8.09 -15.22 12.51
CA SER A 61 -6.82 -15.51 13.19
C SER A 61 -5.72 -14.51 12.84
N VAL A 62 -5.37 -14.38 11.57
CA VAL A 62 -4.19 -13.65 11.11
C VAL A 62 -4.58 -12.35 10.42
N PHE A 63 -5.54 -12.41 9.47
CA PHE A 63 -5.86 -11.30 8.60
C PHE A 63 -6.31 -10.05 9.37
N ASP A 64 -7.28 -10.16 10.27
CA ASP A 64 -7.81 -9.02 11.06
C ASP A 64 -6.77 -8.38 11.99
N HIS A 65 -5.63 -9.04 12.20
CA HIS A 65 -4.53 -8.45 12.98
C HIS A 65 -3.64 -7.54 12.12
N PHE A 66 -3.38 -7.92 10.87
CA PHE A 66 -2.43 -7.24 9.99
C PHE A 66 -3.09 -6.37 8.90
N CYS A 67 -4.36 -6.63 8.59
CA CYS A 67 -5.08 -5.94 7.54
C CYS A 67 -6.28 -5.19 8.09
N GLY A 68 -6.54 -4.01 7.56
CA GLY A 68 -7.71 -3.19 7.91
C GLY A 68 -9.02 -3.77 7.36
N GLY A 69 -8.96 -4.43 6.19
CA GLY A 69 -10.12 -5.00 5.51
C GLY A 69 -9.78 -5.47 4.10
N VAL A 70 -10.74 -6.04 3.40
CA VAL A 70 -10.61 -6.48 1.99
C VAL A 70 -11.15 -5.44 0.99
N SER A 71 -11.85 -4.43 1.47
CA SER A 71 -12.37 -3.31 0.69
C SER A 71 -12.28 -2.02 1.50
N GLU A 72 -12.49 -0.89 0.84
CA GLU A 72 -12.52 0.43 1.49
C GLU A 72 -13.57 0.48 2.59
N ASP A 73 -14.79 0.00 2.31
CA ASP A 73 -15.89 -0.03 3.27
C ASP A 73 -15.61 -0.95 4.46
N ASP A 74 -14.91 -2.06 4.23
CA ASP A 74 -14.52 -3.01 5.26
C ASP A 74 -13.46 -2.43 6.22
N CYS A 75 -12.64 -1.48 5.73
CA CYS A 75 -11.66 -0.76 6.53
C CYS A 75 -12.26 0.35 7.41
N MET A 76 -13.45 0.86 7.08
CA MET A 76 -14.06 2.02 7.76
C MET A 76 -14.13 1.89 9.27
N PRO A 77 -14.60 0.77 9.88
CA PRO A 77 -14.70 0.67 11.33
C PRO A 77 -13.35 0.80 12.04
N VAL A 78 -12.27 0.29 11.42
CA VAL A 78 -10.90 0.39 11.97
C VAL A 78 -10.40 1.83 11.87
N MET A 79 -10.61 2.47 10.71
CA MET A 79 -10.19 3.85 10.47
C MET A 79 -10.91 4.83 11.39
N GLU A 80 -12.23 4.72 11.52
CA GLU A 80 -13.03 5.54 12.43
C GLU A 80 -12.56 5.40 13.88
N LYS A 81 -12.31 4.17 14.33
CA LYS A 81 -11.77 3.88 15.65
C LYS A 81 -10.43 4.56 15.90
N MET A 82 -9.51 4.53 14.91
CA MET A 82 -8.21 5.21 14.98
C MET A 82 -8.37 6.72 14.96
N PHE A 83 -9.26 7.24 14.13
CA PHE A 83 -9.52 8.68 14.00
C PHE A 83 -10.08 9.31 15.29
N THR A 84 -10.78 8.53 16.15
CA THR A 84 -11.18 9.00 17.50
C THR A 84 -10.01 9.42 18.39
N LYS A 85 -8.80 8.98 18.06
CA LYS A 85 -7.54 9.33 18.74
C LYS A 85 -6.67 10.28 17.93
N GLY A 86 -7.20 10.88 16.85
CA GLY A 86 -6.46 11.77 15.97
C GLY A 86 -5.44 11.05 15.08
N VAL A 87 -5.58 9.72 14.89
CA VAL A 87 -4.72 8.93 14.03
C VAL A 87 -5.42 8.72 12.68
N CYS A 88 -4.86 9.32 11.63
CA CYS A 88 -5.31 9.12 10.26
C CYS A 88 -4.81 7.80 9.70
N SER A 89 -5.43 7.35 8.61
CA SER A 89 -5.10 6.10 7.94
C SER A 89 -4.75 6.35 6.48
N VAL A 90 -3.93 5.47 5.90
CA VAL A 90 -3.67 5.41 4.46
C VAL A 90 -4.10 4.03 3.99
N LEU A 91 -4.92 3.98 2.93
CA LEU A 91 -5.33 2.73 2.32
C LEU A 91 -4.30 2.33 1.26
N ASP A 92 -3.53 1.30 1.56
CA ASP A 92 -2.60 0.68 0.62
C ASP A 92 -3.21 -0.60 0.03
N TYR A 93 -3.35 -0.63 -1.29
CA TYR A 93 -3.73 -1.82 -2.04
C TYR A 93 -2.46 -2.53 -2.50
N SER A 94 -1.92 -3.34 -1.62
CA SER A 94 -0.71 -4.12 -1.91
C SER A 94 -0.98 -5.24 -2.92
N VAL A 95 -0.54 -5.03 -4.14
CA VAL A 95 -0.51 -6.03 -5.21
C VAL A 95 0.91 -6.09 -5.74
N GLU A 96 1.70 -6.99 -5.18
CA GLU A 96 3.12 -7.16 -5.54
C GLU A 96 3.31 -8.38 -6.47
N GLY A 97 4.43 -8.36 -7.23
CA GLY A 97 4.86 -9.49 -8.05
C GLY A 97 3.93 -9.81 -9.23
N LYS A 98 3.27 -8.81 -9.79
CA LYS A 98 2.47 -8.95 -11.00
C LYS A 98 3.33 -8.71 -12.24
N GLU A 99 3.03 -9.44 -13.31
CA GLU A 99 3.76 -9.35 -14.58
C GLU A 99 2.82 -9.16 -15.79
N ASP A 100 1.52 -8.96 -15.52
CA ASP A 100 0.45 -8.90 -16.52
C ASP A 100 -0.15 -7.49 -16.61
N GLU A 101 -0.23 -6.96 -17.83
CA GLU A 101 -0.79 -5.64 -18.13
C GLU A 101 -2.22 -5.45 -17.60
N HIS A 102 -3.06 -6.50 -17.68
CA HIS A 102 -4.41 -6.42 -17.12
C HIS A 102 -4.41 -6.21 -15.61
N GLN A 103 -3.43 -6.76 -14.90
CA GLN A 103 -3.28 -6.60 -13.45
C GLN A 103 -2.76 -5.20 -13.10
N PHE A 104 -1.84 -4.64 -13.88
CA PHE A 104 -1.39 -3.27 -13.72
C PHE A 104 -2.52 -2.25 -13.96
N ASP A 105 -3.35 -2.47 -14.97
CA ASP A 105 -4.52 -1.64 -15.22
C ASP A 105 -5.58 -1.77 -14.10
N ALA A 106 -5.74 -2.97 -13.54
CA ALA A 106 -6.62 -3.19 -12.39
C ALA A 106 -6.11 -2.47 -11.14
N ALA A 107 -4.79 -2.51 -10.86
CA ALA A 107 -4.16 -1.78 -9.77
C ALA A 107 -4.33 -0.26 -9.94
N MET A 108 -4.08 0.28 -11.13
CA MET A 108 -4.34 1.70 -11.44
C MET A 108 -5.81 2.07 -11.17
N LYS A 109 -6.76 1.30 -11.68
CA LYS A 109 -8.19 1.55 -11.45
C LYS A 109 -8.56 1.51 -9.97
N LYS A 110 -7.94 0.63 -9.19
CA LYS A 110 -8.13 0.57 -7.75
C LYS A 110 -7.58 1.81 -7.06
N THR A 111 -6.39 2.28 -7.43
CA THR A 111 -5.79 3.51 -6.91
C THR A 111 -6.66 4.73 -7.23
N LEU A 112 -7.21 4.82 -8.45
CA LEU A 112 -8.15 5.90 -8.81
C LEU A 112 -9.39 5.90 -7.89
N LYS A 113 -9.96 4.73 -7.58
CA LYS A 113 -11.09 4.61 -6.63
C LYS A 113 -10.69 5.03 -5.21
N ILE A 114 -9.51 4.66 -4.76
CA ILE A 114 -9.00 5.05 -3.44
C ILE A 114 -8.85 6.58 -3.35
N ILE A 115 -8.39 7.24 -4.41
CA ILE A 115 -8.32 8.72 -4.45
C ILE A 115 -9.72 9.34 -4.32
N GLU A 116 -10.70 8.82 -5.06
CA GLU A 116 -12.08 9.31 -4.96
C GLU A 116 -12.68 9.08 -3.57
N PHE A 117 -12.40 7.94 -2.97
CA PHE A 117 -12.83 7.60 -1.63
C PHE A 117 -12.16 8.47 -0.56
N ALA A 118 -10.83 8.66 -0.66
CA ALA A 118 -10.07 9.51 0.26
C ALA A 118 -10.56 10.96 0.28
N LYS A 119 -11.00 11.49 -0.87
CA LYS A 119 -11.57 12.85 -0.94
C LYS A 119 -12.79 13.04 -0.04
N LEU A 120 -13.51 11.98 0.27
CA LEU A 120 -14.76 12.03 1.03
C LEU A 120 -14.56 11.78 2.54
N ILE A 121 -13.35 11.37 2.96
CA ILE A 121 -13.10 10.84 4.31
C ILE A 121 -11.93 11.58 4.96
N ASP A 122 -12.21 12.43 5.92
CA ASP A 122 -11.19 13.23 6.64
C ASP A 122 -10.11 12.37 7.33
N ALA A 123 -10.45 11.13 7.67
CA ALA A 123 -9.52 10.17 8.27
C ALA A 123 -8.48 9.62 7.29
N ILE A 124 -8.58 9.93 5.98
CA ILE A 124 -7.70 9.44 4.91
C ILE A 124 -7.06 10.64 4.19
N PRO A 125 -5.98 11.22 4.73
CA PRO A 125 -5.36 12.42 4.15
C PRO A 125 -4.55 12.13 2.87
N PHE A 126 -4.21 10.88 2.61
CA PHE A 126 -3.36 10.47 1.49
C PHE A 126 -3.94 9.24 0.78
N ALA A 127 -3.79 9.21 -0.54
CA ALA A 127 -3.78 7.96 -1.29
C ALA A 127 -2.34 7.49 -1.50
N VAL A 128 -2.12 6.20 -1.79
CA VAL A 128 -0.80 5.63 -2.01
C VAL A 128 -0.84 4.59 -3.12
N PHE A 129 0.26 4.44 -3.85
CA PHE A 129 0.49 3.29 -4.72
C PHE A 129 1.98 2.92 -4.75
N LYS A 130 2.25 1.65 -5.14
CA LYS A 130 3.58 1.12 -5.34
C LYS A 130 3.93 1.09 -6.83
N PRO A 131 5.12 1.54 -7.24
CA PRO A 131 5.61 1.47 -8.63
C PRO A 131 5.44 0.10 -9.28
N THR A 132 5.77 -1.00 -8.57
CA THR A 132 5.62 -2.37 -9.08
C THR A 132 4.17 -2.81 -9.29
N GLY A 133 3.20 -2.08 -8.75
CA GLY A 133 1.78 -2.23 -9.09
C GLY A 133 1.40 -1.73 -10.49
N PHE A 134 2.26 -0.92 -11.13
CA PHE A 134 1.97 -0.29 -12.43
C PHE A 134 2.86 -0.77 -13.57
N GLY A 135 3.90 -1.55 -13.28
CA GLY A 135 4.78 -2.13 -14.28
C GLY A 135 5.72 -3.18 -13.69
N ARG A 136 6.34 -3.97 -14.56
CA ARG A 136 7.26 -5.06 -14.15
C ARG A 136 8.55 -4.49 -13.53
N LEU A 137 9.00 -5.12 -12.46
CA LEU A 137 10.25 -4.81 -11.78
C LEU A 137 11.45 -4.75 -12.74
N ASP A 138 11.58 -5.76 -13.62
CA ASP A 138 12.66 -5.85 -14.59
C ASP A 138 12.69 -4.68 -15.56
N LEU A 139 11.52 -4.15 -15.95
CA LEU A 139 11.45 -3.01 -16.85
C LEU A 139 11.95 -1.73 -16.15
N TYR A 140 11.51 -1.48 -14.90
CA TYR A 140 12.05 -0.38 -14.11
C TYR A 140 13.56 -0.50 -13.95
N THR A 141 14.08 -1.70 -13.66
CA THR A 141 15.51 -1.94 -13.51
C THR A 141 16.28 -1.60 -14.79
N LYS A 142 15.80 -2.04 -15.95
CA LYS A 142 16.42 -1.70 -17.26
C LYS A 142 16.42 -0.20 -17.52
N VAL A 143 15.29 0.47 -17.27
CA VAL A 143 15.18 1.92 -17.47
C VAL A 143 16.12 2.68 -16.53
N GLY A 144 16.16 2.31 -15.25
CA GLY A 144 17.08 2.92 -14.26
C GLY A 144 18.54 2.75 -14.63
N ASN A 145 18.92 1.56 -15.10
CA ASN A 145 20.28 1.28 -15.59
C ASN A 145 20.61 1.94 -16.96
N LYS A 146 19.60 2.50 -17.63
CA LYS A 146 19.72 3.00 -19.02
C LYS A 146 20.08 1.91 -20.03
N ASP A 147 19.63 0.69 -19.77
CA ASP A 147 19.79 -0.44 -20.70
C ASP A 147 18.91 -0.23 -21.93
N PRO A 148 19.33 -0.73 -23.11
CA PRO A 148 18.52 -0.62 -24.32
C PRO A 148 17.21 -1.39 -24.19
N LEU A 149 16.10 -0.71 -24.45
CA LEU A 149 14.79 -1.33 -24.51
C LEU A 149 14.49 -1.78 -25.96
N ASN A 150 13.84 -2.92 -26.11
CA ASN A 150 13.26 -3.31 -27.40
C ASN A 150 11.94 -2.56 -27.66
N PHE A 151 11.32 -2.76 -28.82
CA PHE A 151 10.12 -2.04 -29.24
C PHE A 151 8.92 -2.32 -28.27
N GLU A 152 8.76 -3.56 -27.82
CA GLU A 152 7.67 -3.94 -26.90
C GLU A 152 7.89 -3.34 -25.52
N GLU A 153 9.12 -3.32 -25.02
CA GLU A 153 9.48 -2.73 -23.74
C GLU A 153 9.31 -1.20 -23.75
N HIS A 154 9.55 -0.52 -24.87
CA HIS A 154 9.23 0.91 -25.02
C HIS A 154 7.73 1.16 -24.88
N GLN A 155 6.91 0.34 -25.55
CA GLN A 155 5.45 0.49 -25.43
C GLN A 155 4.94 0.17 -24.01
N GLU A 156 5.56 -0.81 -23.34
CA GLU A 156 5.25 -1.13 -21.97
C GLU A 156 5.60 0.04 -21.03
N TRP A 157 6.77 0.65 -21.22
CA TRP A 157 7.17 1.83 -20.44
C TRP A 157 6.24 3.03 -20.68
N ASP A 158 5.79 3.25 -21.89
CA ASP A 158 4.80 4.29 -22.20
C ASP A 158 3.48 4.04 -21.42
N ARG A 159 3.06 2.78 -21.27
CA ARG A 159 1.89 2.45 -20.46
C ARG A 159 2.13 2.69 -18.96
N VAL A 160 3.32 2.38 -18.45
CA VAL A 160 3.70 2.73 -17.07
C VAL A 160 3.57 4.25 -16.85
N VAL A 161 4.18 5.04 -17.72
CA VAL A 161 4.10 6.51 -17.66
C VAL A 161 2.64 6.99 -17.70
N ALA A 162 1.82 6.42 -18.57
CA ALA A 162 0.41 6.77 -18.67
C ALA A 162 -0.38 6.46 -17.39
N ARG A 163 -0.08 5.35 -16.68
CA ARG A 163 -0.70 5.00 -15.39
C ARG A 163 -0.33 6.01 -14.30
N TYR A 164 0.96 6.40 -14.21
CA TYR A 164 1.40 7.45 -13.29
C TYR A 164 0.67 8.76 -13.57
N GLU A 165 0.62 9.16 -14.83
CA GLU A 165 -0.06 10.38 -15.26
C GLU A 165 -1.54 10.38 -14.87
N ALA A 166 -2.27 9.28 -15.12
CA ALA A 166 -3.69 9.17 -14.82
C ALA A 166 -3.97 9.32 -13.31
N VAL A 167 -3.16 8.66 -12.47
CA VAL A 167 -3.33 8.69 -11.01
C VAL A 167 -2.94 10.05 -10.43
N CYS A 168 -1.79 10.61 -10.84
CA CYS A 168 -1.35 11.92 -10.38
C CYS A 168 -2.30 13.04 -10.82
N LYS A 169 -2.83 12.96 -12.04
CA LYS A 169 -3.83 13.90 -12.54
C LYS A 169 -5.10 13.89 -11.70
N LEU A 170 -5.67 12.71 -11.42
CA LEU A 170 -6.87 12.60 -10.59
C LEU A 170 -6.62 13.11 -9.17
N ALA A 171 -5.50 12.75 -8.57
CA ALA A 171 -5.12 13.24 -7.24
C ALA A 171 -5.05 14.77 -7.20
N PHE A 172 -4.46 15.37 -8.23
CA PHE A 172 -4.41 16.83 -8.40
C PHE A 172 -5.81 17.44 -8.54
N GLU A 173 -6.66 16.89 -9.43
CA GLU A 173 -8.02 17.38 -9.66
C GLU A 173 -8.92 17.26 -8.43
N LYS A 174 -8.73 16.20 -7.63
CA LYS A 174 -9.48 15.95 -6.40
C LYS A 174 -8.88 16.62 -5.16
N GLU A 175 -7.70 17.21 -5.27
CA GLU A 175 -6.96 17.80 -4.13
C GLU A 175 -6.70 16.77 -3.01
N VAL A 176 -6.35 15.55 -3.39
CA VAL A 176 -5.92 14.47 -2.49
C VAL A 176 -4.41 14.35 -2.61
N ALA A 177 -3.71 14.37 -1.50
CA ALA A 177 -2.27 14.14 -1.50
C ALA A 177 -1.97 12.67 -1.85
N LEU A 178 -0.97 12.47 -2.71
CA LEU A 178 -0.62 11.16 -3.25
C LEU A 178 0.80 10.78 -2.86
N LEU A 179 0.94 9.65 -2.16
CA LEU A 179 2.22 9.04 -1.84
C LEU A 179 2.58 8.03 -2.93
N ILE A 180 3.83 7.99 -3.32
CA ILE A 180 4.39 6.98 -4.23
C ILE A 180 5.50 6.28 -3.45
N ASP A 181 5.28 5.00 -3.12
CA ASP A 181 6.19 4.25 -2.27
C ASP A 181 7.52 4.00 -2.96
N ALA A 182 8.61 4.18 -2.21
CA ALA A 182 9.91 3.68 -2.60
C ALA A 182 9.97 2.16 -2.37
N GLU A 183 10.55 1.45 -3.31
CA GLU A 183 10.62 -0.01 -3.27
C GLU A 183 12.08 -0.49 -3.39
N GLU A 184 12.33 -1.45 -4.27
CA GLU A 184 13.62 -2.08 -4.43
C GLU A 184 14.70 -1.11 -4.99
N SER A 185 15.83 -1.01 -4.34
CA SER A 185 16.88 -0.04 -4.68
C SER A 185 17.38 -0.12 -6.13
N TRP A 186 17.34 -1.30 -6.73
CA TRP A 186 17.80 -1.50 -8.11
C TRP A 186 16.81 -1.04 -9.18
N MET A 187 15.58 -0.74 -8.82
CA MET A 187 14.56 -0.16 -9.72
C MET A 187 14.25 1.30 -9.40
N GLN A 188 14.67 1.78 -8.23
CA GLN A 188 14.24 3.05 -7.67
C GLN A 188 14.61 4.25 -8.54
N ASP A 189 15.76 4.24 -9.21
CA ASP A 189 16.19 5.35 -10.07
C ASP A 189 15.16 5.66 -11.16
N ALA A 190 14.57 4.66 -11.80
CA ALA A 190 13.55 4.86 -12.81
C ALA A 190 12.22 5.37 -12.19
N ALA A 191 11.84 4.87 -11.03
CA ALA A 191 10.68 5.33 -10.31
C ALA A 191 10.85 6.79 -9.88
N ASP A 192 12.00 7.16 -9.32
CA ASP A 192 12.32 8.53 -8.87
C ASP A 192 12.31 9.53 -10.05
N GLU A 193 12.79 9.13 -11.22
CA GLU A 193 12.72 9.95 -12.42
C GLU A 193 11.27 10.24 -12.82
N LEU A 194 10.39 9.24 -12.79
CA LEU A 194 8.96 9.42 -13.05
C LEU A 194 8.30 10.30 -11.99
N VAL A 195 8.53 10.01 -10.71
CA VAL A 195 8.00 10.79 -9.58
C VAL A 195 8.43 12.25 -9.72
N THR A 196 9.71 12.52 -10.02
CA THR A 196 10.21 13.89 -10.22
C THR A 196 9.46 14.60 -11.35
N LYS A 197 9.19 13.92 -12.48
CA LYS A 197 8.40 14.48 -13.59
C LYS A 197 6.96 14.80 -13.14
N MET A 198 6.32 13.90 -12.37
CA MET A 198 4.97 14.12 -11.85
C MET A 198 4.93 15.27 -10.85
N MET A 199 5.88 15.35 -9.93
CA MET A 199 6.02 16.47 -8.99
C MET A 199 6.23 17.80 -9.72
N GLN A 200 7.09 17.84 -10.74
CA GLN A 200 7.30 19.03 -11.56
C GLN A 200 6.02 19.50 -12.26
N LYS A 201 5.15 18.58 -12.64
CA LYS A 201 3.91 18.90 -13.34
C LYS A 201 2.79 19.32 -12.38
N TYR A 202 2.61 18.59 -11.29
CA TYR A 202 1.43 18.70 -10.42
C TYR A 202 1.66 19.50 -9.13
N ASN A 203 2.92 19.78 -8.75
CA ASN A 203 3.21 20.55 -7.53
C ASN A 203 3.54 22.02 -7.79
N LYS A 204 3.70 22.46 -9.05
CA LYS A 204 4.19 23.83 -9.38
C LYS A 204 3.17 24.94 -9.21
N GLU A 205 1.89 24.66 -9.37
CA GLU A 205 0.84 25.69 -9.50
C GLU A 205 0.07 25.93 -8.21
N LYS A 206 0.37 25.21 -7.15
CA LYS A 206 -0.34 25.37 -5.87
C LYS A 206 0.50 26.14 -4.87
N ALA A 207 -0.16 27.01 -4.11
CA ALA A 207 0.44 27.66 -2.95
C ALA A 207 1.12 26.60 -2.06
N GLN A 208 2.21 26.96 -1.38
CA GLN A 208 3.07 26.07 -0.59
C GLN A 208 2.34 25.13 0.40
N GLU A 209 1.05 25.30 0.59
CA GLU A 209 0.21 24.51 1.50
C GLU A 209 -0.40 23.22 0.89
N LEU A 210 -0.31 23.01 -0.43
CA LEU A 210 -0.95 21.89 -1.13
C LEU A 210 0.01 21.22 -2.12
N VAL A 211 0.99 20.49 -1.61
CA VAL A 211 1.79 19.56 -2.41
C VAL A 211 0.95 18.30 -2.62
N ASN A 212 0.79 17.88 -3.89
CA ASN A 212 -0.11 16.78 -4.22
C ASN A 212 0.62 15.44 -4.42
N VAL A 213 1.88 15.45 -4.83
CA VAL A 213 2.65 14.23 -5.11
C VAL A 213 3.88 14.20 -4.22
N PHE A 214 4.06 13.08 -3.53
CA PHE A 214 5.19 12.83 -2.63
C PHE A 214 5.82 11.48 -2.97
N VAL A 215 7.12 11.36 -2.73
CA VAL A 215 7.80 10.06 -2.65
C VAL A 215 7.98 9.69 -1.18
N THR A 216 7.80 8.43 -0.84
CA THR A 216 8.15 7.91 0.49
C THR A 216 9.61 7.41 0.43
N ASN A 217 10.45 7.89 1.33
CA ASN A 217 11.85 7.44 1.46
C ASN A 217 12.02 6.71 2.79
#